data_dd4dcfcaf8fc79c2d3eb444454f02772
#
_entry.id   dd4dcfcaf8fc79c2d3eb444454f02772
#
_cell.length_a   1.000
_cell.length_b   1.000
_cell.length_c   1.000
_cell.angle_alpha   90.00
_cell.angle_beta   90.00
_cell.angle_gamma   90.00
#
_symmetry.space_group_name_H-M   'P 1'
#
loop_
_entity.id
_entity.type
_entity.pdbx_description
1 polymer ?
#
loop_
_entity_poly.entity_id
_entity_poly.type
_entity_poly.pdbx_seq_one_letter_code
_entity_poly.pdbx_strand_id
1 'polypeptide(L)'
;RFTKNNIVEPALRGNIYDCNYKLLVGSVPEYRLCMDFKVIDKDSLARTKAQHYRDSVFLQSVDSIAMGMHAIFPDYTEEYFKERLMKGFNEKKNGWSILPRHMATFIEYQECKKLPLFRERPYKGGFHGDEQMRRKKPYGSLASRTLGSLYRDSDRVAKNGLELAYDSILRGTDGIKHNTKVRNARVDFTDRAAVDGNDLMTTIDVDIQDAAEKAIVAQLKNLDAELGIVIVMEAKTGDVKAIVNMSRDANGN
;
A
#
# COMPACT_ATOMS: atom_id res chain seq x y z
N ARG A 1 20.74 -13.02 29.00
CA ARG A 1 19.88 -11.82 28.91
C ARG A 1 18.94 -12.00 27.73
N PHE A 2 17.67 -12.22 28.02
CA PHE A 2 16.61 -12.30 27.03
C PHE A 2 16.25 -10.87 26.63
N THR A 3 16.53 -10.49 25.40
CA THR A 3 16.11 -9.16 24.88
C THR A 3 14.65 -9.29 24.46
N LYS A 4 13.74 -8.78 25.25
CA LYS A 4 12.36 -8.54 24.82
C LYS A 4 12.38 -7.35 23.88
N ASN A 5 12.25 -7.59 22.59
CA ASN A 5 11.95 -6.53 21.63
C ASN A 5 10.44 -6.47 21.50
N ASN A 6 9.82 -5.43 22.07
CA ASN A 6 8.42 -5.16 21.86
C ASN A 6 8.22 -4.76 20.39
N ILE A 7 7.57 -5.63 19.62
CA ILE A 7 7.22 -5.39 18.23
C ILE A 7 5.76 -4.94 18.24
N VAL A 8 5.51 -3.75 17.71
CA VAL A 8 4.15 -3.26 17.54
C VAL A 8 3.52 -4.02 16.37
N GLU A 9 2.37 -4.67 16.63
CA GLU A 9 1.51 -5.23 15.60
C GLU A 9 0.43 -4.19 15.26
N PRO A 10 0.50 -3.56 14.09
CA PRO A 10 -0.43 -2.50 13.76
C PRO A 10 -1.85 -3.05 13.58
N ALA A 11 -2.83 -2.38 14.18
CA ALA A 11 -4.25 -2.63 13.91
C ALA A 11 -4.60 -2.21 12.48
N LEU A 12 -5.51 -2.93 11.84
CA LEU A 12 -6.08 -2.52 10.56
C LEU A 12 -7.05 -1.35 10.79
N ARG A 13 -6.96 -0.35 9.94
CA ARG A 13 -7.87 0.78 9.96
C ARG A 13 -9.18 0.41 9.30
N GLY A 14 -10.32 0.66 9.95
CA GLY A 14 -11.66 0.40 9.44
C GLY A 14 -11.93 1.10 8.11
N ASN A 15 -12.84 0.56 7.32
CA ASN A 15 -13.21 1.08 6.01
C ASN A 15 -14.29 2.17 6.12
N ILE A 16 -14.46 2.97 5.06
CA ILE A 16 -15.55 3.93 4.94
C ILE A 16 -16.42 3.53 3.75
N TYR A 17 -17.69 3.34 4.00
CA TYR A 17 -18.70 2.93 3.01
C TYR A 17 -19.71 4.05 2.74
N ASP A 18 -20.30 4.03 1.56
CA ASP A 18 -21.49 4.81 1.23
C ASP A 18 -22.76 4.21 1.88
N CYS A 19 -23.91 4.84 1.68
CA CYS A 19 -25.18 4.36 2.21
C CYS A 19 -25.66 3.02 1.62
N ASN A 20 -25.05 2.57 0.52
CA ASN A 20 -25.36 1.32 -0.18
C ASN A 20 -24.26 0.26 0.00
N TYR A 21 -23.38 0.41 1.01
CA TYR A 21 -22.22 -0.47 1.27
C TYR A 21 -21.17 -0.50 0.14
N LYS A 22 -21.13 0.50 -0.75
CA LYS A 22 -20.03 0.66 -1.70
C LYS A 22 -18.81 1.22 -0.97
N LEU A 23 -17.64 0.63 -1.18
CA LEU A 23 -16.40 1.02 -0.51
C LEU A 23 -15.91 2.39 -1.02
N LEU A 24 -15.94 3.41 -0.17
CA LEU A 24 -15.42 4.75 -0.48
C LEU A 24 -13.93 4.90 -0.15
N VAL A 25 -13.51 4.34 0.98
CA VAL A 25 -12.11 4.33 1.42
C VAL A 25 -11.80 3.01 2.12
N GLY A 26 -10.74 2.35 1.71
CA GLY A 26 -10.33 1.09 2.33
C GLY A 26 -8.82 0.94 2.42
N SER A 27 -8.37 0.08 3.34
CA SER A 27 -6.97 -0.30 3.46
C SER A 27 -6.70 -1.55 2.63
N VAL A 28 -5.79 -1.46 1.66
CA VAL A 28 -5.41 -2.58 0.79
C VAL A 28 -3.92 -2.89 0.95
N PRO A 29 -3.52 -4.17 0.93
CA PRO A 29 -2.11 -4.52 0.97
C PRO A 29 -1.43 -4.14 -0.35
N GLU A 30 -0.32 -3.43 -0.23
CA GLU A 30 0.65 -3.19 -1.30
C GLU A 30 2.01 -3.73 -0.88
N TYR A 31 2.83 -4.11 -1.83
CA TYR A 31 4.08 -4.80 -1.59
C TYR A 31 5.26 -3.98 -2.12
N ARG A 32 6.20 -3.67 -1.24
CA ARG A 32 7.50 -3.18 -1.68
C ARG A 32 8.34 -4.37 -2.11
N LEU A 33 8.68 -4.44 -3.39
CA LEU A 33 9.48 -5.51 -3.96
C LEU A 33 10.94 -5.37 -3.55
N CYS A 34 11.43 -6.32 -2.78
CA CYS A 34 12.77 -6.32 -2.23
C CYS A 34 13.56 -7.56 -2.65
N MET A 35 14.88 -7.38 -2.74
CA MET A 35 15.84 -8.44 -3.03
C MET A 35 16.96 -8.45 -2.01
N ASP A 36 17.24 -9.62 -1.46
CA ASP A 36 18.39 -9.88 -0.59
C ASP A 36 19.49 -10.55 -1.41
N PHE A 37 20.57 -9.81 -1.66
CA PHE A 37 21.70 -10.33 -2.42
C PHE A 37 22.72 -11.06 -1.56
N LYS A 38 22.71 -10.86 -0.23
CA LYS A 38 23.61 -11.52 0.69
C LYS A 38 22.87 -12.58 1.50
N VAL A 39 23.37 -13.81 1.48
CA VAL A 39 22.84 -14.89 2.32
C VAL A 39 23.30 -14.71 3.76
N ILE A 40 22.36 -14.76 4.69
CA ILE A 40 22.62 -14.70 6.13
C ILE A 40 22.38 -16.10 6.70
N ASP A 41 23.47 -16.81 6.99
CA ASP A 41 23.45 -18.10 7.67
C ASP A 41 24.54 -18.13 8.75
N LYS A 42 24.32 -18.89 9.82
CA LYS A 42 25.29 -19.06 10.91
C LYS A 42 26.42 -20.00 10.54
N ASP A 43 26.10 -21.04 9.77
CA ASP A 43 27.09 -21.97 9.23
C ASP A 43 27.79 -21.32 8.03
N SER A 44 29.10 -21.14 8.14
CA SER A 44 29.92 -20.50 7.12
C SER A 44 29.95 -21.29 5.81
N LEU A 45 29.99 -22.62 5.87
CA LEU A 45 30.05 -23.48 4.69
C LEU A 45 28.71 -23.53 3.96
N ALA A 46 27.60 -23.66 4.71
CA ALA A 46 26.25 -23.60 4.16
C ALA A 46 25.98 -22.24 3.53
N ARG A 47 26.38 -21.15 4.19
CA ARG A 47 26.28 -19.77 3.68
C ARG A 47 27.05 -19.61 2.37
N THR A 48 28.28 -20.09 2.27
CA THR A 48 29.10 -19.97 1.05
C THR A 48 28.45 -20.72 -0.11
N LYS A 49 27.97 -21.94 0.10
CA LYS A 49 27.28 -22.73 -0.93
C LYS A 49 25.98 -22.05 -1.39
N ALA A 50 25.17 -21.57 -0.46
CA ALA A 50 23.92 -20.89 -0.76
C ALA A 50 24.14 -19.55 -1.47
N GLN A 51 25.18 -18.80 -1.10
CA GLN A 51 25.59 -17.57 -1.78
C GLN A 51 26.02 -17.84 -3.22
N HIS A 52 26.88 -18.84 -3.42
CA HIS A 52 27.34 -19.22 -4.75
C HIS A 52 26.18 -19.65 -5.66
N TYR A 53 25.25 -20.44 -5.14
CA TYR A 53 24.02 -20.82 -5.86
C TYR A 53 23.22 -19.58 -6.27
N ARG A 54 22.91 -18.68 -5.32
CA ARG A 54 22.13 -17.47 -5.58
C ARG A 54 22.81 -16.58 -6.62
N ASP A 55 24.10 -16.35 -6.48
CA ASP A 55 24.88 -15.52 -7.40
C ASP A 55 24.91 -16.10 -8.82
N SER A 56 25.14 -17.42 -8.94
CA SER A 56 25.17 -18.11 -10.23
C SER A 56 23.82 -18.05 -10.94
N VAL A 57 22.73 -18.39 -10.24
CA VAL A 57 21.38 -18.35 -10.82
C VAL A 57 20.97 -16.92 -11.17
N PHE A 58 21.31 -15.93 -10.32
CA PHE A 58 21.05 -14.53 -10.61
C PHE A 58 21.72 -14.07 -11.90
N LEU A 59 23.02 -14.29 -12.05
CA LEU A 59 23.77 -13.87 -13.24
C LEU A 59 23.28 -14.55 -14.52
N GLN A 60 22.82 -15.81 -14.43
CA GLN A 60 22.27 -16.53 -15.57
C GLN A 60 20.85 -16.06 -15.95
N SER A 61 20.11 -15.49 -15.02
CA SER A 61 18.67 -15.17 -15.23
C SER A 61 18.33 -13.68 -15.16
N VAL A 62 19.30 -12.79 -14.90
CA VAL A 62 19.04 -11.35 -14.73
C VAL A 62 18.33 -10.73 -15.92
N ASP A 63 18.67 -11.14 -17.16
CA ASP A 63 18.01 -10.62 -18.37
C ASP A 63 16.55 -11.11 -18.46
N SER A 64 16.31 -12.39 -18.17
CA SER A 64 14.96 -12.94 -18.13
C SER A 64 14.11 -12.32 -17.01
N ILE A 65 14.73 -12.00 -15.87
CA ILE A 65 14.06 -11.30 -14.78
C ILE A 65 13.71 -9.87 -15.21
N ALA A 66 14.65 -9.14 -15.82
CA ALA A 66 14.43 -7.77 -16.29
C ALA A 66 13.31 -7.69 -17.34
N MET A 67 13.31 -8.59 -18.32
CA MET A 67 12.25 -8.70 -19.32
C MET A 67 10.89 -9.04 -18.67
N GLY A 68 10.85 -9.99 -17.73
CA GLY A 68 9.63 -10.34 -17.02
C GLY A 68 9.11 -9.20 -16.14
N MET A 69 10.00 -8.46 -15.48
CA MET A 69 9.64 -7.26 -14.71
C MET A 69 9.08 -6.15 -15.59
N HIS A 70 9.66 -5.92 -16.78
CA HIS A 70 9.12 -4.97 -17.75
C HIS A 70 7.72 -5.35 -18.22
N ALA A 71 7.46 -6.64 -18.47
CA ALA A 71 6.14 -7.11 -18.86
C ALA A 71 5.08 -6.87 -17.77
N ILE A 72 5.46 -6.92 -16.48
CA ILE A 72 4.57 -6.65 -15.35
C ILE A 72 4.43 -5.14 -15.10
N PHE A 73 5.52 -4.37 -15.27
CA PHE A 73 5.59 -2.93 -15.04
C PHE A 73 6.04 -2.19 -16.30
N PRO A 74 5.15 -1.96 -17.27
CA PRO A 74 5.50 -1.37 -18.57
C PRO A 74 6.06 0.07 -18.51
N ASP A 75 5.80 0.78 -17.40
CA ASP A 75 6.29 2.13 -17.17
C ASP A 75 7.82 2.20 -16.98
N TYR A 76 8.48 1.06 -16.79
CA TYR A 76 9.92 0.94 -16.57
C TYR A 76 10.54 0.06 -17.65
N THR A 77 11.70 0.43 -18.18
CA THR A 77 12.39 -0.33 -19.23
C THR A 77 13.08 -1.58 -18.69
N GLU A 78 13.41 -2.52 -19.57
CA GLU A 78 14.22 -3.69 -19.22
C GLU A 78 15.60 -3.29 -18.69
N GLU A 79 16.23 -2.29 -19.35
CA GLU A 79 17.53 -1.74 -18.94
C GLU A 79 17.48 -1.20 -17.51
N TYR A 80 16.41 -0.46 -17.16
CA TYR A 80 16.22 0.04 -15.80
C TYR A 80 16.24 -1.09 -14.77
N PHE A 81 15.50 -2.19 -15.02
CA PHE A 81 15.48 -3.32 -14.11
C PHE A 81 16.82 -4.03 -14.02
N LYS A 82 17.48 -4.24 -15.16
CA LYS A 82 18.80 -4.86 -15.22
C LYS A 82 19.83 -4.04 -14.44
N GLU A 83 19.93 -2.74 -14.71
CA GLU A 83 20.85 -1.85 -13.99
C GLU A 83 20.56 -1.82 -12.49
N ARG A 84 19.28 -1.73 -12.12
CA ARG A 84 18.84 -1.67 -10.74
C ARG A 84 19.19 -2.95 -9.97
N LEU A 85 18.96 -4.10 -10.55
CA LEU A 85 19.26 -5.40 -9.98
C LEU A 85 20.78 -5.63 -9.91
N MET A 86 21.53 -5.32 -10.96
CA MET A 86 22.97 -5.41 -11.00
C MET A 86 23.65 -4.50 -9.97
N LYS A 87 23.11 -3.30 -9.75
CA LYS A 87 23.62 -2.40 -8.70
C LYS A 87 23.46 -3.02 -7.31
N GLY A 88 22.29 -3.56 -6.97
CA GLY A 88 22.06 -4.25 -5.69
C GLY A 88 22.96 -5.47 -5.53
N PHE A 89 23.16 -6.24 -6.61
CA PHE A 89 24.03 -7.40 -6.64
C PHE A 89 25.49 -7.04 -6.38
N ASN A 90 26.03 -6.03 -7.04
CA ASN A 90 27.43 -5.59 -6.88
C ASN A 90 27.68 -5.05 -5.47
N GLU A 91 26.72 -4.34 -4.90
CA GLU A 91 26.81 -3.79 -3.55
C GLU A 91 26.51 -4.85 -2.45
N LYS A 92 26.09 -6.06 -2.84
CA LYS A 92 25.68 -7.15 -1.92
C LYS A 92 24.72 -6.67 -0.81
N LYS A 93 23.77 -5.84 -1.19
CA LYS A 93 22.76 -5.28 -0.26
C LYS A 93 21.60 -6.23 -0.02
N ASN A 94 21.10 -6.22 1.22
CA ASN A 94 19.84 -6.87 1.58
C ASN A 94 18.74 -5.82 1.73
N GLY A 95 17.49 -6.23 1.57
CA GLY A 95 16.36 -5.31 1.54
C GLY A 95 16.43 -4.29 0.37
N TRP A 96 17.12 -4.67 -0.72
CA TRP A 96 17.27 -3.80 -1.88
C TRP A 96 15.94 -3.63 -2.60
N SER A 97 15.35 -2.43 -2.53
CA SER A 97 14.10 -2.14 -3.25
C SER A 97 14.33 -2.12 -4.75
N ILE A 98 13.62 -2.99 -5.48
CA ILE A 98 13.67 -3.08 -6.94
C ILE A 98 12.97 -1.86 -7.56
N LEU A 99 11.82 -1.48 -7.00
CA LEU A 99 11.01 -0.33 -7.40
C LEU A 99 10.86 0.65 -6.22
N PRO A 100 11.80 1.57 -5.98
CA PRO A 100 11.81 2.39 -4.76
C PRO A 100 10.66 3.41 -4.66
N ARG A 101 10.03 3.75 -5.78
CA ARG A 101 8.93 4.73 -5.85
C ARG A 101 7.57 4.13 -6.20
N HIS A 102 7.51 2.83 -6.37
CA HIS A 102 6.30 2.10 -6.76
C HIS A 102 6.07 0.96 -5.78
N MET A 103 4.81 0.82 -5.37
CA MET A 103 4.35 -0.30 -4.56
C MET A 103 3.55 -1.23 -5.47
N ALA A 104 3.91 -2.50 -5.45
CA ALA A 104 3.21 -3.50 -6.26
C ALA A 104 1.89 -3.91 -5.60
N THR A 105 0.88 -4.13 -6.40
CA THR A 105 -0.34 -4.78 -5.98
C THR A 105 -0.09 -6.26 -5.66
N PHE A 106 -1.04 -6.92 -4.99
CA PHE A 106 -0.94 -8.36 -4.72
C PHE A 106 -0.79 -9.18 -6.01
N ILE A 107 -1.52 -8.82 -7.07
CA ILE A 107 -1.46 -9.53 -8.37
C ILE A 107 -0.07 -9.39 -8.99
N GLU A 108 0.46 -8.17 -9.08
CA GLU A 108 1.80 -7.91 -9.61
C GLU A 108 2.88 -8.63 -8.81
N TYR A 109 2.78 -8.64 -7.47
CA TYR A 109 3.69 -9.38 -6.60
C TYR A 109 3.64 -10.89 -6.89
N GLN A 110 2.45 -11.47 -7.08
CA GLN A 110 2.33 -12.89 -7.43
C GLN A 110 2.90 -13.20 -8.82
N GLU A 111 2.73 -12.31 -9.80
CA GLU A 111 3.36 -12.47 -11.11
C GLU A 111 4.90 -12.40 -11.02
N CYS A 112 5.44 -11.46 -10.24
CA CYS A 112 6.88 -11.41 -9.99
C CYS A 112 7.42 -12.72 -9.41
N LYS A 113 6.69 -13.38 -8.52
CA LYS A 113 7.08 -14.67 -7.92
C LYS A 113 7.16 -15.83 -8.91
N LYS A 114 6.69 -15.67 -10.14
CA LYS A 114 6.82 -16.69 -11.19
C LYS A 114 8.17 -16.59 -11.92
N LEU A 115 8.86 -15.46 -11.80
CA LEU A 115 10.12 -15.21 -12.49
C LEU A 115 11.27 -16.11 -11.98
N PRO A 116 12.27 -16.36 -12.81
CA PRO A 116 13.47 -17.11 -12.40
C PRO A 116 14.09 -16.51 -11.13
N LEU A 117 14.62 -17.34 -10.24
CA LEU A 117 15.13 -16.99 -8.92
C LEU A 117 14.05 -16.45 -7.94
N PHE A 118 13.12 -15.58 -8.38
CA PHE A 118 12.05 -15.02 -7.54
C PHE A 118 11.01 -16.06 -7.11
N ARG A 119 10.85 -17.16 -7.88
CA ARG A 119 9.99 -18.31 -7.53
C ARG A 119 10.54 -19.15 -6.37
N GLU A 120 11.84 -19.02 -6.08
CA GLU A 120 12.45 -19.71 -4.96
C GLU A 120 12.03 -19.08 -3.64
N ARG A 121 12.06 -19.86 -2.55
CA ARG A 121 11.78 -19.33 -1.21
C ARG A 121 12.72 -18.17 -0.87
N PRO A 122 12.28 -17.15 -0.11
CA PRO A 122 13.07 -15.94 0.15
C PRO A 122 14.48 -16.21 0.70
N TYR A 123 14.63 -17.20 1.60
CA TYR A 123 15.97 -17.55 2.13
C TYR A 123 16.92 -18.10 1.06
N LYS A 124 16.40 -18.72 -0.01
CA LYS A 124 17.17 -19.29 -1.10
C LYS A 124 17.32 -18.32 -2.27
N GLY A 125 16.22 -17.78 -2.77
CA GLY A 125 16.17 -16.87 -3.91
C GLY A 125 16.49 -15.42 -3.56
N GLY A 126 16.15 -14.97 -2.35
CA GLY A 126 16.37 -13.59 -1.88
C GLY A 126 15.23 -12.64 -2.16
N PHE A 127 14.33 -12.96 -3.09
CA PHE A 127 13.19 -12.10 -3.41
C PHE A 127 12.07 -12.21 -2.37
N HIS A 128 11.57 -11.06 -1.93
CA HIS A 128 10.42 -10.97 -1.02
C HIS A 128 9.67 -9.65 -1.22
N GLY A 129 8.43 -9.61 -0.77
CA GLY A 129 7.62 -8.40 -0.71
C GLY A 129 7.41 -7.98 0.74
N ASP A 130 7.76 -6.74 1.06
CA ASP A 130 7.37 -6.14 2.33
C ASP A 130 5.96 -5.59 2.19
N GLU A 131 5.02 -6.23 2.88
CA GLU A 131 3.63 -5.83 2.87
C GLU A 131 3.43 -4.54 3.67
N GLN A 132 2.70 -3.60 3.08
CA GLN A 132 2.28 -2.35 3.69
C GLN A 132 0.82 -2.11 3.38
N MET A 133 0.02 -1.81 4.41
CA MET A 133 -1.38 -1.41 4.22
C MET A 133 -1.42 0.03 3.73
N ARG A 134 -2.01 0.24 2.54
CA ARG A 134 -2.19 1.56 1.95
C ARG A 134 -3.66 1.95 1.88
N ARG A 135 -3.93 3.19 2.25
CA ARG A 135 -5.28 3.74 2.17
C ARG A 135 -5.62 4.09 0.72
N LYS A 136 -6.66 3.48 0.18
CA LYS A 136 -7.10 3.67 -1.21
C LYS A 136 -8.53 4.17 -1.27
N LYS A 137 -8.80 4.96 -2.30
CA LYS A 137 -10.14 5.45 -2.66
C LYS A 137 -10.48 4.89 -4.03
N PRO A 138 -11.36 3.85 -4.11
CA PRO A 138 -11.68 3.21 -5.40
C PRO A 138 -12.25 4.18 -6.43
N TYR A 139 -12.96 5.21 -5.99
CA TYR A 139 -13.56 6.25 -6.85
C TYR A 139 -12.63 7.47 -7.08
N GLY A 140 -11.33 7.34 -6.79
CA GLY A 140 -10.34 8.39 -7.07
C GLY A 140 -10.58 9.68 -6.29
N SER A 141 -10.85 10.78 -7.02
CA SER A 141 -11.06 12.10 -6.44
C SER A 141 -12.48 12.32 -5.89
N LEU A 142 -13.43 11.42 -6.20
CA LEU A 142 -14.82 11.55 -5.80
C LEU A 142 -14.95 11.74 -4.28
N ALA A 143 -15.67 12.81 -3.86
CA ALA A 143 -15.83 13.20 -2.46
C ALA A 143 -14.51 13.31 -1.66
N SER A 144 -13.37 13.48 -2.30
CA SER A 144 -12.05 13.36 -1.67
C SER A 144 -11.82 14.35 -0.52
N ARG A 145 -12.40 15.55 -0.58
CA ARG A 145 -12.34 16.55 0.51
C ARG A 145 -13.17 16.14 1.71
N THR A 146 -14.37 15.60 1.47
CA THR A 146 -15.29 15.13 2.52
C THR A 146 -14.73 13.88 3.21
N LEU A 147 -14.29 12.90 2.42
CA LEU A 147 -13.68 11.69 2.95
C LEU A 147 -12.39 11.98 3.72
N GLY A 148 -11.61 12.93 3.22
CA GLY A 148 -10.35 13.30 3.84
C GLY A 148 -9.19 12.42 3.40
N SER A 149 -8.06 12.53 4.11
CA SER A 149 -6.83 11.80 3.80
C SER A 149 -6.01 11.58 5.06
N LEU A 150 -5.04 10.68 4.95
CA LEU A 150 -3.98 10.49 5.94
C LEU A 150 -2.75 11.31 5.54
N TYR A 151 -1.80 11.50 6.46
CA TYR A 151 -0.51 12.11 6.13
C TYR A 151 0.31 11.14 5.28
N ARG A 152 1.07 11.68 4.30
CA ARG A 152 1.88 10.88 3.38
C ARG A 152 2.92 9.99 4.06
N ASP A 153 3.49 10.49 5.14
CA ASP A 153 4.58 9.83 5.87
C ASP A 153 4.05 8.85 6.93
N SER A 154 2.73 8.79 7.10
CA SER A 154 2.08 7.90 8.04
C SER A 154 0.70 7.52 7.54
N ASP A 155 0.58 6.30 7.01
CA ASP A 155 -0.72 5.73 6.59
C ASP A 155 -1.69 5.50 7.78
N ARG A 156 -1.40 6.08 8.94
CA ARG A 156 -2.12 5.87 10.19
C ARG A 156 -2.61 7.17 10.85
N VAL A 157 -2.04 8.31 10.49
CA VAL A 157 -2.40 9.60 11.08
C VAL A 157 -3.34 10.35 10.14
N ALA A 158 -4.55 10.58 10.62
CA ALA A 158 -5.57 11.28 9.86
C ALA A 158 -5.24 12.78 9.76
N LYS A 159 -5.46 13.34 8.56
CA LYS A 159 -5.15 14.74 8.24
C LYS A 159 -6.38 15.63 8.26
N ASN A 160 -7.47 15.17 7.63
CA ASN A 160 -8.69 15.96 7.46
C ASN A 160 -9.90 15.08 7.13
N GLY A 161 -11.08 15.69 6.98
CA GLY A 161 -12.33 15.07 6.55
C GLY A 161 -12.86 14.02 7.54
N LEU A 162 -13.65 13.08 7.05
CA LEU A 162 -14.21 11.98 7.84
C LEU A 162 -13.13 11.12 8.46
N GLU A 163 -12.00 10.93 7.77
CA GLU A 163 -10.84 10.24 8.30
C GLU A 163 -10.38 10.83 9.64
N LEU A 164 -10.34 12.17 9.77
CA LEU A 164 -9.94 12.83 11.00
C LEU A 164 -11.09 12.87 12.02
N ALA A 165 -12.30 13.21 11.58
CA ALA A 165 -13.45 13.32 12.48
C ALA A 165 -13.78 12.01 13.22
N TYR A 166 -13.58 10.88 12.55
CA TYR A 166 -13.85 9.54 13.08
C TYR A 166 -12.58 8.72 13.32
N ASP A 167 -11.43 9.39 13.47
CA ASP A 167 -10.13 8.69 13.64
C ASP A 167 -10.14 7.73 14.83
N SER A 168 -10.76 8.08 15.94
CA SER A 168 -10.83 7.22 17.14
C SER A 168 -11.59 5.91 16.90
N ILE A 169 -12.55 5.91 15.97
CA ILE A 169 -13.34 4.73 15.60
C ILE A 169 -12.58 3.90 14.55
N LEU A 170 -12.02 4.59 13.55
CA LEU A 170 -11.37 3.95 12.41
C LEU A 170 -9.98 3.36 12.74
N ARG A 171 -9.22 3.96 13.66
CA ARG A 171 -7.81 3.63 13.89
C ARG A 171 -7.59 2.23 14.50
N GLY A 172 -8.49 1.76 15.37
CA GLY A 172 -8.28 0.57 16.18
C GLY A 172 -7.21 0.75 17.27
N THR A 173 -6.75 -0.34 17.82
CA THR A 173 -5.73 -0.36 18.89
C THR A 173 -4.63 -1.35 18.54
N ASP A 174 -3.38 -0.88 18.50
CA ASP A 174 -2.23 -1.73 18.18
C ASP A 174 -1.99 -2.82 19.19
N GLY A 175 -1.60 -3.96 18.68
CA GLY A 175 -1.09 -5.09 19.46
C GLY A 175 0.39 -4.92 19.80
N ILE A 176 0.84 -5.74 20.73
CA ILE A 176 2.24 -5.85 21.13
C ILE A 176 2.64 -7.32 21.07
N LYS A 177 3.67 -7.62 20.31
CA LYS A 177 4.32 -8.92 20.27
C LYS A 177 5.75 -8.80 20.76
N HIS A 178 6.27 -9.86 21.35
CA HIS A 178 7.70 -9.94 21.63
C HIS A 178 8.29 -11.21 21.04
N ASN A 179 9.50 -11.11 20.58
CA ASN A 179 10.25 -12.22 20.01
C ASN A 179 11.17 -12.80 21.10
N THR A 180 11.04 -14.06 21.38
CA THR A 180 11.87 -14.77 22.36
C THR A 180 12.52 -15.99 21.71
N LYS A 181 13.81 -16.18 22.00
CA LYS A 181 14.53 -17.36 21.52
C LYS A 181 14.23 -18.53 22.46
N VAL A 182 13.52 -19.54 21.95
CA VAL A 182 13.24 -20.80 22.66
C VAL A 182 14.09 -21.88 22.01
N ARG A 183 15.10 -22.40 22.75
CA ARG A 183 16.12 -23.33 22.23
C ARG A 183 16.79 -22.75 20.97
N ASN A 184 16.58 -23.35 19.79
CA ASN A 184 17.18 -22.93 18.53
C ASN A 184 16.19 -22.19 17.59
N ALA A 185 14.95 -21.95 18.01
CA ALA A 185 13.93 -21.24 17.23
C ALA A 185 13.62 -19.87 17.86
N ARG A 186 13.27 -18.91 17.03
CA ARG A 186 12.62 -17.68 17.47
C ARG A 186 11.12 -17.91 17.45
N VAL A 187 10.46 -17.61 18.55
CA VAL A 187 9.01 -17.74 18.72
C VAL A 187 8.45 -16.38 19.08
N ASP A 188 7.42 -15.96 18.37
CA ASP A 188 6.70 -14.73 18.65
C ASP A 188 5.58 -15.02 19.66
N PHE A 189 5.56 -14.25 20.72
CA PHE A 189 4.51 -14.27 21.73
C PHE A 189 3.72 -12.97 21.63
N THR A 190 2.41 -13.07 21.64
CA THR A 190 1.50 -11.93 21.65
C THR A 190 1.22 -11.54 23.10
N ASP A 191 1.72 -10.37 23.50
CA ASP A 191 1.43 -9.80 24.84
C ASP A 191 0.03 -9.15 24.85
N ARG A 192 -0.33 -8.49 23.76
CA ARG A 192 -1.64 -7.89 23.51
C ARG A 192 -1.98 -8.01 22.03
N ALA A 193 -3.11 -8.62 21.72
CA ALA A 193 -3.59 -8.71 20.35
C ALA A 193 -3.97 -7.32 19.82
N ALA A 194 -3.74 -7.08 18.53
CA ALA A 194 -4.28 -5.92 17.85
C ALA A 194 -5.83 -6.01 17.80
N VAL A 195 -6.48 -4.87 17.94
CA VAL A 195 -7.94 -4.74 17.76
C VAL A 195 -8.15 -3.79 16.60
N ASP A 196 -8.69 -4.32 15.50
CA ASP A 196 -8.92 -3.53 14.30
C ASP A 196 -9.96 -2.43 14.54
N GLY A 197 -9.88 -1.37 13.74
CA GLY A 197 -10.83 -0.27 13.77
C GLY A 197 -12.18 -0.70 13.23
N ASN A 198 -13.24 -0.03 13.70
CA ASN A 198 -14.58 -0.26 13.19
C ASN A 198 -14.77 0.44 11.83
N ASP A 199 -15.59 -0.15 10.99
CA ASP A 199 -16.02 0.44 9.72
C ASP A 199 -17.00 1.59 9.97
N LEU A 200 -16.99 2.57 9.06
CA LEU A 200 -17.87 3.72 9.07
C LEU A 200 -18.81 3.66 7.87
N MET A 201 -20.12 3.66 8.12
CA MET A 201 -21.12 3.86 7.08
C MET A 201 -21.53 5.34 7.05
N THR A 202 -21.52 5.94 5.88
CA THR A 202 -21.93 7.32 5.65
C THR A 202 -23.33 7.40 5.04
N THR A 203 -23.92 8.60 5.03
CA THR A 203 -25.15 8.88 4.31
C THR A 203 -24.92 9.23 2.83
N ILE A 204 -23.66 9.40 2.42
CA ILE A 204 -23.27 9.70 1.04
C ILE A 204 -23.70 8.56 0.13
N ASP A 205 -24.25 8.91 -1.02
CA ASP A 205 -24.52 8.00 -2.13
C ASP A 205 -23.54 8.30 -3.26
N VAL A 206 -22.71 7.30 -3.62
CA VAL A 206 -21.65 7.49 -4.60
C VAL A 206 -22.18 7.83 -5.99
N ASP A 207 -23.37 7.34 -6.35
CA ASP A 207 -23.97 7.59 -7.66
C ASP A 207 -24.52 9.02 -7.74
N ILE A 208 -25.14 9.50 -6.65
CA ILE A 208 -25.60 10.90 -6.54
C ILE A 208 -24.42 11.85 -6.49
N GLN A 209 -23.36 11.48 -5.77
CA GLN A 209 -22.11 12.25 -5.70
C GLN A 209 -21.45 12.41 -7.09
N ASP A 210 -21.36 11.33 -7.87
CA ASP A 210 -20.81 11.35 -9.24
C ASP A 210 -21.66 12.22 -10.18
N ALA A 211 -22.98 12.08 -10.11
CA ALA A 211 -23.90 12.91 -10.89
C ALA A 211 -23.76 14.39 -10.55
N ALA A 212 -23.66 14.73 -9.26
CA ALA A 212 -23.47 16.10 -8.79
C ALA A 212 -22.12 16.67 -9.23
N GLU A 213 -21.02 15.89 -9.17
CA GLU A 213 -19.71 16.30 -9.66
C GLU A 213 -19.71 16.59 -11.17
N LYS A 214 -20.30 15.71 -11.97
CA LYS A 214 -20.43 15.92 -13.41
C LYS A 214 -21.27 17.16 -13.75
N ALA A 215 -22.38 17.37 -13.04
CA ALA A 215 -23.24 18.53 -13.25
C ALA A 215 -22.52 19.84 -12.92
N ILE A 216 -21.84 19.93 -11.78
CA ILE A 216 -21.13 21.16 -11.39
C ILE A 216 -19.97 21.47 -12.33
N VAL A 217 -19.20 20.47 -12.78
CA VAL A 217 -18.11 20.66 -13.72
C VAL A 217 -18.64 21.23 -15.06
N ALA A 218 -19.77 20.71 -15.55
CA ALA A 218 -20.41 21.24 -16.75
C ALA A 218 -20.85 22.70 -16.57
N GLN A 219 -21.47 23.07 -15.43
CA GLN A 219 -21.89 24.42 -15.15
C GLN A 219 -20.75 25.40 -14.93
N LEU A 220 -19.67 25.00 -14.26
CA LEU A 220 -18.47 25.83 -14.10
C LEU A 220 -17.87 26.21 -15.46
N LYS A 221 -17.82 25.26 -16.41
CA LYS A 221 -17.36 25.53 -17.77
C LYS A 221 -18.29 26.46 -18.53
N ASN A 222 -19.61 26.24 -18.44
CA ASN A 222 -20.61 27.06 -19.16
C ASN A 222 -20.65 28.49 -18.69
N LEU A 223 -20.49 28.70 -17.37
CA LEU A 223 -20.61 30.03 -16.73
C LEU A 223 -19.25 30.73 -16.58
N ASP A 224 -18.15 30.08 -16.96
CA ASP A 224 -16.79 30.54 -16.72
C ASP A 224 -16.54 30.91 -15.25
N ALA A 225 -17.13 30.13 -14.33
CA ALA A 225 -17.08 30.39 -12.91
C ALA A 225 -15.83 29.72 -12.29
N GLU A 226 -15.27 30.35 -11.24
CA GLU A 226 -14.04 29.87 -10.58
C GLU A 226 -14.35 28.84 -9.49
N LEU A 227 -15.52 28.86 -8.88
CA LEU A 227 -15.92 28.03 -7.76
C LEU A 227 -17.35 27.56 -7.91
N GLY A 228 -17.60 26.31 -7.56
CA GLY A 228 -18.94 25.75 -7.49
C GLY A 228 -19.09 24.79 -6.30
N ILE A 229 -20.23 24.90 -5.61
CA ILE A 229 -20.58 24.04 -4.50
C ILE A 229 -21.96 23.45 -4.76
N VAL A 230 -22.09 22.13 -4.56
CA VAL A 230 -23.37 21.41 -4.60
C VAL A 230 -23.51 20.61 -3.33
N ILE A 231 -24.65 20.72 -2.68
CA ILE A 231 -25.06 19.88 -1.55
C ILE A 231 -26.42 19.28 -1.88
N VAL A 232 -26.47 17.95 -1.88
CA VAL A 232 -27.72 17.20 -2.07
C VAL A 232 -28.13 16.60 -0.73
N MET A 233 -29.32 16.95 -0.25
CA MET A 233 -29.84 16.52 1.03
C MET A 233 -31.21 15.87 0.85
N GLU A 234 -31.46 14.77 1.52
CA GLU A 234 -32.75 14.12 1.58
C GLU A 234 -33.70 14.95 2.48
N ALA A 235 -34.79 15.48 1.91
CA ALA A 235 -35.66 16.39 2.61
C ALA A 235 -36.39 15.80 3.84
N LYS A 236 -36.60 14.48 3.84
CA LYS A 236 -37.32 13.80 4.93
C LYS A 236 -36.43 13.50 6.14
N THR A 237 -35.20 13.11 5.91
CA THR A 237 -34.29 12.65 6.97
C THR A 237 -33.24 13.68 7.34
N GLY A 238 -32.93 14.62 6.43
CA GLY A 238 -31.81 15.54 6.56
C GLY A 238 -30.45 14.93 6.18
N ASP A 239 -30.44 13.69 5.67
CA ASP A 239 -29.23 13.02 5.27
C ASP A 239 -28.55 13.70 4.09
N VAL A 240 -27.28 13.99 4.21
CA VAL A 240 -26.51 14.53 3.09
C VAL A 240 -26.08 13.35 2.19
N LYS A 241 -26.61 13.36 0.95
CA LYS A 241 -26.35 12.32 -0.06
C LYS A 241 -25.15 12.67 -0.95
N ALA A 242 -24.86 13.95 -1.16
CA ALA A 242 -23.67 14.39 -1.88
C ALA A 242 -23.19 15.75 -1.36
N ILE A 243 -21.88 15.94 -1.35
CA ILE A 243 -21.21 17.22 -1.11
C ILE A 243 -20.09 17.36 -2.14
N VAL A 244 -20.22 18.32 -3.02
CA VAL A 244 -19.23 18.64 -4.04
C VAL A 244 -18.75 20.07 -3.83
N ASN A 245 -17.44 20.23 -3.86
CA ASN A 245 -16.79 21.53 -3.82
C ASN A 245 -15.66 21.50 -4.86
N MET A 246 -15.88 22.17 -5.97
CA MET A 246 -14.96 22.25 -7.10
C MET A 246 -14.47 23.67 -7.30
N SER A 247 -13.19 23.81 -7.57
CA SER A 247 -12.59 25.08 -7.97
C SER A 247 -11.72 24.84 -9.20
N ARG A 248 -11.75 25.78 -10.13
CA ARG A 248 -10.85 25.79 -11.27
C ARG A 248 -9.40 25.90 -10.80
N ASP A 249 -8.51 25.17 -11.41
CA ASP A 249 -7.09 25.30 -11.13
C ASP A 249 -6.49 26.51 -11.91
N ALA A 250 -5.23 26.85 -11.63
CA ALA A 250 -4.54 27.94 -12.30
C ALA A 250 -4.37 27.75 -13.82
N ASN A 251 -4.61 26.52 -14.33
CA ASN A 251 -4.53 26.19 -15.76
C ASN A 251 -5.92 26.17 -16.44
N GLY A 252 -6.98 26.49 -15.70
CA GLY A 252 -8.34 26.58 -16.23
C GLY A 252 -9.08 25.24 -16.38
N ASN A 253 -8.56 24.16 -15.75
CA ASN A 253 -9.21 22.84 -15.72
C ASN A 253 -10.12 22.67 -14.48
#